data_e34e61a43defb35c9cc629206aa9506d
#
_entry.id   e34e61a43defb35c9cc629206aa9506d
#
_cell.length_a   1.000
_cell.length_b   1.000
_cell.length_c   1.000
_cell.angle_alpha   90.00
_cell.angle_beta   90.00
_cell.angle_gamma   90.00
#
_symmetry.space_group_name_H-M   'P 1'
#
loop_
_entity.id
_entity.type
_entity.pdbx_description
1 polymer ?
#
loop_
_entity_poly.entity_id
_entity_poly.type
_entity_poly.pdbx_seq_one_letter_code
_entity_poly.pdbx_strand_id
1 'polypeptide(L)'
;DYAERMHQPCVINFSEGSSQDFHGYDQLYYELLAKLIGPGRIIVSSAGNDGARNSYIHKNIGKERAGAFIMGNEKRFSCTAKSKQTFTFRISVYDNVASPQIVDISTVNVCNAQDSLLTDSLLVGGKKYIWRVLAYPNSYDARETAYDFQISSPSKLGDSPQVSLQVMGRDADIELYRMSGYMFPHSLDPVLDAGDCRYTIFSPSSSPDVICVGSTSYRTQFVNYLGEKKVYDSGQKGIRSPFSAMGPTLDGRIKPDVMAPGQNIISSYSTFFINNPKNVNASVKSDVRHFEYNGRTYAWNANAGTSMSAPVVTGAIALWLQADPTLTPADCLEIFAKTCSHYDTSLSYPNNLYGYGQIDVAAGLREVLRRKALGINTIGQKKVSEQYDNRIYLLDGRYVGTSDANLPKGIYIRNGKKFVK
;
A
#
# COMPACT_ATOMS: atom_id res chain seq x y z
N ASP A 1 20.89 -1.87 11.55
CA ASP A 1 22.01 -1.74 12.52
C ASP A 1 21.95 -2.73 13.69
N TYR A 2 20.78 -2.87 14.40
CA TYR A 2 20.72 -3.82 15.54
C TYR A 2 20.83 -5.27 15.06
N ALA A 3 20.02 -5.68 14.10
CA ALA A 3 20.04 -7.06 13.56
C ALA A 3 21.41 -7.40 12.93
N GLU A 4 22.00 -6.45 12.21
CA GLU A 4 23.33 -6.60 11.64
C GLU A 4 24.41 -6.81 12.72
N ARG A 5 24.41 -6.00 13.80
CA ARG A 5 25.31 -6.18 14.94
C ARG A 5 25.10 -7.51 15.64
N MET A 6 23.88 -8.04 15.63
CA MET A 6 23.53 -9.33 16.20
C MET A 6 23.70 -10.51 15.24
N HIS A 7 24.14 -10.25 14.00
CA HIS A 7 24.25 -11.27 12.93
C HIS A 7 22.94 -12.05 12.73
N GLN A 8 21.80 -11.36 12.79
CA GLN A 8 20.49 -11.96 12.61
C GLN A 8 19.78 -11.38 11.38
N PRO A 9 18.98 -12.20 10.68
CA PRO A 9 18.11 -11.67 9.63
C PRO A 9 17.06 -10.73 10.22
N CYS A 10 16.53 -9.84 9.37
CA CYS A 10 15.54 -8.86 9.77
C CYS A 10 14.48 -8.71 8.69
N VAL A 11 13.21 -8.80 9.08
CA VAL A 11 12.09 -8.39 8.24
C VAL A 11 11.35 -7.23 8.90
N ILE A 12 11.09 -6.18 8.13
CA ILE A 12 10.40 -4.97 8.60
C ILE A 12 9.00 -4.97 8.01
N ASN A 13 7.98 -4.79 8.87
CA ASN A 13 6.61 -4.50 8.46
C ASN A 13 6.41 -2.99 8.40
N PHE A 14 5.96 -2.49 7.24
CA PHE A 14 5.65 -1.08 7.03
C PHE A 14 4.22 -0.95 6.50
N SER A 15 3.26 -0.70 7.40
CA SER A 15 1.83 -0.61 7.09
C SER A 15 1.33 0.82 6.93
N GLU A 16 2.13 1.65 6.29
CA GLU A 16 1.84 3.04 5.96
C GLU A 16 2.23 3.34 4.51
N GLY A 17 1.83 4.51 4.01
CA GLY A 17 2.21 4.96 2.68
C GLY A 17 1.42 6.16 2.21
N SER A 18 1.84 6.71 1.08
CA SER A 18 1.21 7.84 0.38
C SER A 18 1.10 7.56 -1.11
N SER A 19 0.34 8.38 -1.83
CA SER A 19 0.32 8.34 -3.29
C SER A 19 1.73 8.49 -3.85
N GLN A 20 2.01 7.80 -4.95
CA GLN A 20 3.27 7.97 -5.68
C GLN A 20 3.36 9.38 -6.27
N ASP A 21 4.57 9.87 -6.56
CA ASP A 21 4.81 11.19 -7.13
C ASP A 21 5.48 11.13 -8.52
N PHE A 22 5.44 12.25 -9.23
CA PHE A 22 6.11 12.45 -10.52
C PHE A 22 7.33 13.37 -10.43
N HIS A 23 7.66 13.88 -9.24
CA HIS A 23 8.80 14.78 -8.99
C HIS A 23 10.15 14.06 -8.88
N GLY A 24 10.13 12.74 -8.60
CA GLY A 24 11.34 11.96 -8.39
C GLY A 24 11.67 11.70 -6.91
N TYR A 25 10.82 12.14 -5.98
CA TYR A 25 11.03 11.86 -4.55
C TYR A 25 10.90 10.36 -4.25
N ASP A 26 9.98 9.68 -4.93
CA ASP A 26 9.83 8.23 -4.79
C ASP A 26 11.09 7.49 -5.25
N GLN A 27 11.70 7.87 -6.39
CA GLN A 27 12.92 7.24 -6.87
C GLN A 27 14.07 7.40 -5.87
N LEU A 28 14.24 8.61 -5.33
CA LEU A 28 15.24 8.87 -4.28
C LEU A 28 14.95 8.02 -3.02
N TYR A 29 13.68 7.90 -2.64
CA TYR A 29 13.28 7.09 -1.50
C TYR A 29 13.56 5.60 -1.75
N TYR A 30 13.29 5.08 -2.96
CA TYR A 30 13.59 3.69 -3.32
C TYR A 30 15.10 3.40 -3.27
N GLU A 31 15.94 4.32 -3.74
CA GLU A 31 17.41 4.20 -3.63
C GLU A 31 17.88 4.12 -2.17
N LEU A 32 17.24 4.86 -1.27
CA LEU A 32 17.55 4.80 0.17
C LEU A 32 17.10 3.47 0.76
N LEU A 33 15.90 2.97 0.42
CA LEU A 33 15.40 1.68 0.87
C LEU A 33 16.25 0.53 0.36
N ALA A 34 16.70 0.57 -0.90
CA ALA A 34 17.56 -0.45 -1.49
C ALA A 34 18.87 -0.65 -0.70
N LYS A 35 19.40 0.41 -0.04
CA LYS A 35 20.59 0.29 0.82
C LYS A 35 20.30 -0.49 2.13
N LEU A 36 19.05 -0.54 2.57
CA LEU A 36 18.63 -1.28 3.77
C LEU A 36 18.28 -2.72 3.47
N ILE A 37 17.98 -3.04 2.21
CA ILE A 37 17.51 -4.34 1.73
C ILE A 37 18.69 -5.18 1.23
N GLY A 38 18.61 -6.49 1.36
CA GLY A 38 19.63 -7.42 0.88
C GLY A 38 19.46 -8.82 1.48
N PRO A 39 20.45 -9.69 1.38
CA PRO A 39 20.38 -11.01 1.99
C PRO A 39 20.03 -10.93 3.48
N GLY A 40 18.96 -11.59 3.88
CA GLY A 40 18.46 -11.59 5.25
C GLY A 40 17.80 -10.27 5.70
N ARG A 41 17.64 -9.28 4.82
CA ARG A 41 17.06 -7.97 5.16
C ARG A 41 15.95 -7.63 4.17
N ILE A 42 14.70 -7.73 4.62
CA ILE A 42 13.51 -7.62 3.78
C ILE A 42 12.56 -6.58 4.36
N ILE A 43 11.98 -5.76 3.49
CA ILE A 43 10.91 -4.81 3.85
C ILE A 43 9.63 -5.29 3.18
N VAL A 44 8.56 -5.37 3.96
CA VAL A 44 7.21 -5.72 3.54
C VAL A 44 6.31 -4.53 3.79
N SER A 45 5.58 -4.07 2.79
CA SER A 45 4.71 -2.90 2.92
C SER A 45 3.31 -3.16 2.37
N SER A 46 2.33 -2.45 2.94
CA SER A 46 0.93 -2.53 2.54
C SER A 46 0.68 -1.78 1.23
N ALA A 47 -0.08 -2.39 0.31
CA ALA A 47 -0.33 -1.84 -1.03
C ALA A 47 -1.08 -0.50 -1.03
N GLY A 48 -1.93 -0.26 -0.02
CA GLY A 48 -2.85 0.87 0.06
C GLY A 48 -4.32 0.44 0.02
N ASN A 49 -5.22 1.36 0.35
CA ASN A 49 -6.65 1.06 0.54
C ASN A 49 -7.58 1.85 -0.40
N ASP A 50 -7.07 2.32 -1.52
CA ASP A 50 -7.81 3.14 -2.49
C ASP A 50 -8.31 2.36 -3.73
N GLY A 51 -8.23 1.04 -3.71
CA GLY A 51 -8.56 0.17 -4.85
C GLY A 51 -10.03 0.17 -5.32
N ALA A 52 -10.93 0.80 -4.57
CA ALA A 52 -12.33 1.02 -4.97
C ALA A 52 -12.61 2.48 -5.36
N ARG A 53 -11.58 3.31 -5.46
CA ARG A 53 -11.72 4.74 -5.78
C ARG A 53 -11.19 5.00 -7.18
N ASN A 54 -11.99 5.66 -8.02
CA ASN A 54 -11.52 6.13 -9.30
C ASN A 54 -10.30 7.02 -9.12
N SER A 55 -9.22 6.71 -9.82
CA SER A 55 -7.90 7.33 -9.60
C SER A 55 -7.13 7.61 -10.87
N TYR A 56 -7.57 7.08 -11.99
CA TYR A 56 -6.86 7.21 -13.25
C TYR A 56 -7.81 7.49 -14.41
N ILE A 57 -7.52 8.52 -15.19
CA ILE A 57 -8.24 8.88 -16.41
C ILE A 57 -7.23 8.94 -17.56
N HIS A 58 -7.51 8.25 -18.65
CA HIS A 58 -6.75 8.34 -19.89
C HIS A 58 -7.59 8.99 -20.99
N LYS A 59 -7.17 10.18 -21.40
CA LYS A 59 -7.73 10.87 -22.56
C LYS A 59 -6.84 10.62 -23.78
N ASN A 60 -7.22 9.65 -24.59
CA ASN A 60 -6.51 9.31 -25.83
C ASN A 60 -6.59 10.46 -26.88
N ILE A 61 -5.62 10.50 -27.78
CA ILE A 61 -5.67 11.33 -29.00
C ILE A 61 -6.99 11.06 -29.76
N GLY A 62 -7.58 12.11 -30.31
CA GLY A 62 -8.86 12.08 -31.03
C GLY A 62 -10.09 12.30 -30.16
N LYS A 63 -10.01 12.06 -28.84
CA LYS A 63 -11.07 12.39 -27.89
C LYS A 63 -10.95 13.87 -27.51
N GLU A 64 -12.04 14.62 -27.55
CA GLU A 64 -12.03 16.06 -27.25
C GLU A 64 -11.70 16.34 -25.78
N ARG A 65 -12.31 15.57 -24.85
CA ARG A 65 -12.18 15.76 -23.42
C ARG A 65 -12.38 14.47 -22.63
N ALA A 66 -11.83 14.43 -21.43
CA ALA A 66 -12.13 13.43 -20.40
C ALA A 66 -12.05 14.13 -19.02
N GLY A 67 -12.62 13.54 -17.99
CA GLY A 67 -12.59 14.12 -16.67
C GLY A 67 -13.52 13.41 -15.70
N ALA A 68 -13.77 14.09 -14.58
CA ALA A 68 -14.60 13.60 -13.50
C ALA A 68 -15.30 14.77 -12.80
N PHE A 69 -16.39 14.47 -12.12
CA PHE A 69 -16.81 15.26 -10.98
C PHE A 69 -15.89 14.97 -9.81
N ILE A 70 -15.57 16.01 -9.05
CA ILE A 70 -14.57 15.94 -7.99
C ILE A 70 -15.16 16.32 -6.63
N MET A 71 -14.73 15.62 -5.60
CA MET A 71 -15.03 15.95 -4.21
C MET A 71 -13.73 16.02 -3.42
N GLY A 72 -13.61 17.03 -2.56
CA GLY A 72 -12.43 17.18 -1.73
C GLY A 72 -12.37 16.13 -0.62
N ASN A 73 -11.14 15.75 -0.25
CA ASN A 73 -10.90 15.27 1.09
C ASN A 73 -11.02 16.50 2.01
N GLU A 74 -12.16 16.64 2.67
CA GLU A 74 -12.60 17.88 3.29
C GLU A 74 -12.74 19.04 2.28
N LYS A 75 -11.77 19.96 2.24
CA LYS A 75 -11.82 21.20 1.47
C LYS A 75 -10.98 21.18 0.20
N ARG A 76 -10.24 20.11 -0.08
CA ARG A 76 -9.21 20.07 -1.12
C ARG A 76 -9.29 18.81 -1.98
N PHE A 77 -9.13 19.01 -3.28
CA PHE A 77 -8.88 17.94 -4.26
C PHE A 77 -7.53 18.21 -4.94
N SER A 78 -6.78 17.16 -5.27
CA SER A 78 -5.56 17.24 -6.07
C SER A 78 -5.37 16.03 -6.97
N CYS A 79 -4.76 16.29 -8.12
CA CYS A 79 -4.36 15.28 -9.10
C CYS A 79 -3.11 15.75 -9.84
N THR A 80 -2.38 14.81 -10.46
CA THR A 80 -1.32 15.11 -11.41
C THR A 80 -1.76 14.65 -12.80
N ALA A 81 -1.67 15.52 -13.79
CA ALA A 81 -1.80 15.14 -15.19
C ALA A 81 -0.43 15.15 -15.88
N LYS A 82 -0.25 14.28 -16.88
CA LYS A 82 0.97 14.28 -17.70
C LYS A 82 0.64 14.17 -19.18
N SER A 83 1.47 14.79 -20.01
CA SER A 83 1.35 14.74 -21.48
C SER A 83 2.64 15.19 -22.15
N LYS A 84 2.84 14.74 -23.41
CA LYS A 84 3.87 15.29 -24.33
C LYS A 84 3.38 16.52 -25.07
N GLN A 85 2.07 16.70 -25.15
CA GLN A 85 1.42 17.79 -25.85
C GLN A 85 0.83 18.80 -24.87
N THR A 86 0.63 20.01 -25.33
CA THR A 86 -0.13 21.03 -24.58
C THR A 86 -1.61 20.70 -24.59
N PHE A 87 -2.30 21.06 -23.52
CA PHE A 87 -3.72 20.82 -23.33
C PHE A 87 -4.33 21.88 -22.41
N THR A 88 -5.61 21.77 -22.12
CA THR A 88 -6.32 22.69 -21.24
C THR A 88 -6.99 21.93 -20.11
N PHE A 89 -6.78 22.36 -18.86
CA PHE A 89 -7.65 22.00 -17.76
C PHE A 89 -8.90 22.88 -17.79
N ARG A 90 -10.06 22.27 -17.56
CA ARG A 90 -11.33 22.99 -17.36
C ARG A 90 -11.91 22.65 -16.00
N ILE A 91 -12.20 23.70 -15.23
CA ILE A 91 -12.98 23.63 -14.01
C ILE A 91 -14.38 24.10 -14.33
N SER A 92 -15.42 23.35 -13.93
CA SER A 92 -16.80 23.80 -14.03
C SER A 92 -17.48 23.69 -12.67
N VAL A 93 -18.07 24.77 -12.19
CA VAL A 93 -18.82 24.84 -10.92
C VAL A 93 -20.30 25.02 -11.24
N TYR A 94 -21.13 24.09 -10.84
CA TYR A 94 -22.55 23.97 -11.20
C TYR A 94 -23.45 24.61 -10.12
N ASP A 95 -23.30 25.90 -9.89
CA ASP A 95 -24.20 26.68 -9.05
C ASP A 95 -25.57 26.83 -9.70
N ASN A 96 -25.56 26.99 -11.04
CA ASN A 96 -26.72 26.84 -11.92
C ASN A 96 -26.45 25.67 -12.87
N VAL A 97 -27.31 24.65 -12.83
CA VAL A 97 -27.16 23.44 -13.64
C VAL A 97 -27.15 23.74 -15.15
N ALA A 98 -27.99 24.69 -15.58
CA ALA A 98 -28.09 25.04 -17.01
C ALA A 98 -26.92 25.92 -17.51
N SER A 99 -26.14 26.53 -16.60
CA SER A 99 -25.08 27.47 -16.95
C SER A 99 -23.98 27.49 -15.90
N PRO A 100 -23.10 26.44 -15.88
CA PRO A 100 -22.01 26.38 -14.92
C PRO A 100 -21.00 27.51 -15.13
N GLN A 101 -20.38 27.97 -14.06
CA GLN A 101 -19.24 28.87 -14.16
C GLN A 101 -18.00 28.06 -14.57
N ILE A 102 -17.30 28.50 -15.59
CA ILE A 102 -16.19 27.76 -16.24
C ILE A 102 -14.90 28.57 -16.15
N VAL A 103 -13.80 27.88 -15.85
CA VAL A 103 -12.44 28.40 -15.99
C VAL A 103 -11.61 27.42 -16.82
N ASP A 104 -11.01 27.92 -17.89
CA ASP A 104 -10.06 27.21 -18.74
C ASP A 104 -8.63 27.64 -18.41
N ILE A 105 -7.77 26.66 -18.16
CA ILE A 105 -6.38 26.85 -17.77
C ILE A 105 -5.50 26.16 -18.82
N SER A 106 -4.91 26.96 -19.72
CA SER A 106 -3.97 26.44 -20.71
C SER A 106 -2.66 26.05 -20.08
N THR A 107 -2.17 24.83 -20.39
CA THR A 107 -0.85 24.37 -19.93
C THR A 107 0.29 25.20 -20.50
N VAL A 108 0.11 25.85 -21.67
CA VAL A 108 1.07 26.83 -22.20
C VAL A 108 1.24 28.01 -21.24
N ASN A 109 0.13 28.52 -20.69
CA ASN A 109 0.19 29.63 -19.74
C ASN A 109 0.84 29.21 -18.43
N VAL A 110 0.62 27.96 -17.98
CA VAL A 110 1.28 27.42 -16.78
C VAL A 110 2.80 27.35 -16.98
N CYS A 111 3.26 26.80 -18.10
CA CYS A 111 4.69 26.67 -18.41
C CYS A 111 5.38 28.05 -18.56
N ASN A 112 4.67 29.08 -19.03
CA ASN A 112 5.17 30.43 -19.21
C ASN A 112 5.06 31.29 -17.95
N ALA A 113 4.37 30.83 -16.91
CA ALA A 113 4.24 31.55 -15.64
C ALA A 113 5.58 31.53 -14.87
N GLN A 114 5.74 32.49 -13.95
CA GLN A 114 6.88 32.48 -13.06
C GLN A 114 6.92 31.19 -12.26
N ASP A 115 8.11 30.56 -12.19
CA ASP A 115 8.33 29.26 -11.54
C ASP A 115 7.42 28.13 -12.08
N SER A 116 6.89 28.29 -13.30
CA SER A 116 5.89 27.38 -13.90
C SER A 116 4.69 27.10 -13.00
N LEU A 117 4.31 28.07 -12.15
CA LEU A 117 3.20 28.00 -11.21
C LEU A 117 2.15 29.06 -11.55
N LEU A 118 0.94 28.61 -11.88
CA LEU A 118 -0.22 29.48 -12.07
C LEU A 118 -1.23 29.28 -10.94
N THR A 119 -1.62 30.36 -10.29
CA THR A 119 -2.61 30.36 -9.19
C THR A 119 -3.63 31.44 -9.44
N ASP A 120 -4.92 31.10 -9.31
CA ASP A 120 -6.01 32.06 -9.40
C ASP A 120 -7.23 31.53 -8.64
N SER A 121 -8.35 32.20 -8.75
CA SER A 121 -9.59 31.84 -8.06
C SER A 121 -10.84 32.16 -8.88
N LEU A 122 -11.88 31.39 -8.60
CA LEU A 122 -13.22 31.56 -9.15
C LEU A 122 -14.18 31.85 -8.00
N LEU A 123 -15.01 32.92 -8.14
CA LEU A 123 -16.05 33.25 -7.18
C LEU A 123 -17.41 32.80 -7.74
N VAL A 124 -18.08 31.86 -7.06
CA VAL A 124 -19.37 31.31 -7.46
C VAL A 124 -20.30 31.27 -6.26
N GLY A 125 -21.48 31.88 -6.36
CA GLY A 125 -22.46 31.88 -5.28
C GLY A 125 -21.92 32.44 -3.95
N GLY A 126 -20.99 33.39 -4.00
CA GLY A 126 -20.32 33.96 -2.82
C GLY A 126 -19.22 33.06 -2.23
N LYS A 127 -18.96 31.88 -2.79
CA LYS A 127 -17.87 30.97 -2.39
C LYS A 127 -16.66 31.15 -3.29
N LYS A 128 -15.47 31.26 -2.70
CA LYS A 128 -14.20 31.37 -3.41
C LYS A 128 -13.56 30.01 -3.59
N TYR A 129 -13.36 29.58 -4.83
CA TYR A 129 -12.61 28.37 -5.21
C TYR A 129 -11.21 28.81 -5.62
N ILE A 130 -10.18 28.40 -4.90
CA ILE A 130 -8.79 28.70 -5.22
C ILE A 130 -8.19 27.49 -5.90
N TRP A 131 -7.61 27.70 -7.08
CA TRP A 131 -6.90 26.65 -7.80
C TRP A 131 -5.45 27.05 -8.09
N ARG A 132 -4.61 26.05 -8.27
CA ARG A 132 -3.22 26.19 -8.71
C ARG A 132 -2.82 25.04 -9.59
N VAL A 133 -1.92 25.31 -10.54
CA VAL A 133 -1.29 24.31 -11.41
C VAL A 133 0.20 24.60 -11.46
N LEU A 134 1.01 23.58 -11.15
CA LEU A 134 2.47 23.61 -11.21
C LEU A 134 2.92 22.66 -12.32
N ALA A 135 3.74 23.13 -13.26
CA ALA A 135 4.33 22.30 -14.30
C ALA A 135 5.79 21.96 -14.00
N TYR A 136 6.20 20.73 -14.27
CA TYR A 136 7.56 20.25 -14.09
C TYR A 136 7.86 19.04 -15.00
N PRO A 137 9.15 18.70 -15.29
CA PRO A 137 9.49 17.51 -16.05
C PRO A 137 9.06 16.23 -15.32
N ASN A 138 8.42 15.28 -16.02
CA ASN A 138 8.07 13.98 -15.45
C ASN A 138 9.36 13.18 -15.17
N SER A 139 9.55 12.75 -13.93
CA SER A 139 10.73 11.98 -13.49
C SER A 139 10.83 10.58 -14.12
N TYR A 140 9.72 10.02 -14.61
CA TYR A 140 9.69 8.71 -15.27
C TYR A 140 9.90 8.79 -16.79
N ASP A 141 9.53 9.89 -17.43
CA ASP A 141 9.80 10.16 -18.87
C ASP A 141 10.02 11.67 -19.09
N ALA A 142 11.27 12.08 -19.24
CA ALA A 142 11.64 13.49 -19.44
C ALA A 142 11.06 14.14 -20.71
N ARG A 143 10.46 13.37 -21.63
CA ARG A 143 9.73 13.87 -22.79
C ARG A 143 8.32 14.36 -22.45
N GLU A 144 7.83 14.04 -21.26
CA GLU A 144 6.53 14.44 -20.76
C GLU A 144 6.67 15.58 -19.74
N THR A 145 5.69 16.47 -19.73
CA THR A 145 5.51 17.44 -18.66
C THR A 145 4.40 16.94 -17.73
N ALA A 146 4.69 16.94 -16.44
CA ALA A 146 3.72 16.67 -15.39
C ALA A 146 3.16 18.00 -14.86
N TYR A 147 1.89 17.98 -14.46
CA TYR A 147 1.14 19.14 -14.01
C TYR A 147 0.39 18.77 -12.72
N ASP A 148 0.84 19.28 -11.59
CA ASP A 148 0.12 19.14 -10.33
C ASP A 148 -1.02 20.17 -10.27
N PHE A 149 -2.23 19.67 -10.35
CA PHE A 149 -3.44 20.44 -10.19
C PHE A 149 -3.99 20.32 -8.76
N GLN A 150 -4.35 21.45 -8.17
CA GLN A 150 -5.03 21.48 -6.89
C GLN A 150 -6.16 22.51 -6.92
N ILE A 151 -7.30 22.16 -6.31
CA ILE A 151 -8.40 23.08 -6.05
C ILE A 151 -8.86 22.95 -4.60
N SER A 152 -9.21 24.09 -3.99
CA SER A 152 -9.72 24.17 -2.62
C SER A 152 -10.89 25.15 -2.52
N SER A 153 -11.74 24.93 -1.50
CA SER A 153 -12.89 25.76 -1.18
C SER A 153 -12.93 26.03 0.33
N PRO A 154 -13.50 27.13 0.81
CA PRO A 154 -13.65 27.40 2.24
C PRO A 154 -14.58 26.40 2.95
N SER A 155 -15.49 25.74 2.22
CA SER A 155 -16.36 24.67 2.68
C SER A 155 -15.96 23.34 2.03
N LYS A 156 -16.68 22.25 2.34
CA LYS A 156 -16.44 20.96 1.70
C LYS A 156 -16.59 21.09 0.18
N LEU A 157 -15.55 20.71 -0.55
CA LEU A 157 -15.51 20.82 -2.01
C LEU A 157 -16.37 19.72 -2.64
N GLY A 158 -17.24 20.08 -3.57
CA GLY A 158 -17.98 19.14 -4.42
C GLY A 158 -19.29 18.60 -3.85
N ASP A 159 -19.71 18.99 -2.64
CA ASP A 159 -21.02 18.61 -2.11
C ASP A 159 -22.15 19.43 -2.76
N SER A 160 -22.03 20.76 -2.69
CA SER A 160 -22.95 21.73 -3.32
C SER A 160 -22.30 23.11 -3.35
N PRO A 161 -22.12 23.72 -4.53
CA PRO A 161 -22.39 23.17 -5.86
C PRO A 161 -21.45 22.04 -6.26
N GLN A 162 -21.88 21.23 -7.25
CA GLN A 162 -21.02 20.22 -7.86
C GLN A 162 -19.87 20.86 -8.63
N VAL A 163 -18.72 20.21 -8.64
CA VAL A 163 -17.53 20.70 -9.33
C VAL A 163 -17.00 19.57 -10.23
N SER A 164 -16.69 19.89 -11.50
CA SER A 164 -15.97 18.96 -12.38
C SER A 164 -14.60 19.49 -12.76
N LEU A 165 -13.68 18.57 -12.99
CA LEU A 165 -12.38 18.80 -13.59
C LEU A 165 -12.28 18.00 -14.88
N GLN A 166 -11.85 18.65 -15.96
CA GLN A 166 -11.67 18.04 -17.27
C GLN A 166 -10.27 18.34 -17.80
N VAL A 167 -9.74 17.43 -18.60
CA VAL A 167 -8.57 17.65 -19.45
C VAL A 167 -9.04 17.63 -20.91
N MET A 168 -8.62 18.61 -21.70
CA MET A 168 -9.14 18.89 -23.05
C MET A 168 -8.01 19.11 -24.05
N GLY A 169 -8.20 18.64 -25.27
CA GLY A 169 -7.26 18.83 -26.38
C GLY A 169 -7.28 17.60 -27.29
N ARG A 170 -7.87 17.75 -28.48
CA ARG A 170 -8.06 16.62 -29.41
C ARG A 170 -6.76 15.90 -29.78
N ASP A 171 -5.68 16.68 -29.96
CA ASP A 171 -4.39 16.17 -30.40
C ASP A 171 -3.46 15.79 -29.23
N ALA A 172 -3.91 15.89 -28.01
CA ALA A 172 -3.13 15.54 -26.82
C ALA A 172 -3.51 14.17 -26.26
N ASP A 173 -2.50 13.37 -25.93
CA ASP A 173 -2.61 12.19 -25.10
C ASP A 173 -2.36 12.59 -23.65
N ILE A 174 -3.36 12.43 -22.79
CA ILE A 174 -3.30 12.95 -21.42
C ILE A 174 -3.68 11.87 -20.43
N GLU A 175 -2.81 11.63 -19.48
CA GLU A 175 -3.09 10.76 -18.34
C GLU A 175 -3.23 11.60 -17.08
N LEU A 176 -4.27 11.35 -16.29
CA LEU A 176 -4.56 12.07 -15.05
C LEU A 176 -4.64 11.08 -13.88
N TYR A 177 -3.93 11.38 -12.81
CA TYR A 177 -3.79 10.55 -11.62
C TYR A 177 -4.29 11.31 -10.40
N ARG A 178 -5.27 10.76 -9.68
CA ARG A 178 -5.77 11.33 -8.43
C ARG A 178 -4.74 11.21 -7.31
N MET A 179 -4.43 12.32 -6.65
CA MET A 179 -3.56 12.36 -5.48
C MET A 179 -4.34 12.45 -4.17
N SER A 180 -5.42 13.25 -4.14
CA SER A 180 -6.27 13.41 -2.95
C SER A 180 -7.70 13.77 -3.33
N GLY A 181 -8.66 13.39 -2.49
CA GLY A 181 -10.08 13.58 -2.75
C GLY A 181 -10.70 12.43 -3.53
N TYR A 182 -11.78 12.67 -4.24
CA TYR A 182 -12.56 11.65 -4.94
C TYR A 182 -12.89 12.11 -6.35
N MET A 183 -12.92 11.17 -7.29
CA MET A 183 -13.44 11.31 -8.66
C MET A 183 -14.65 10.40 -8.83
N PHE A 184 -15.70 10.89 -9.47
CA PHE A 184 -16.92 10.13 -9.71
C PHE A 184 -17.65 10.61 -10.97
N PRO A 185 -18.44 9.75 -11.65
CA PRO A 185 -19.32 10.15 -12.74
C PRO A 185 -20.55 10.88 -12.19
N HIS A 186 -21.15 11.78 -12.97
CA HIS A 186 -22.37 12.49 -12.57
C HIS A 186 -23.27 12.77 -13.77
N SER A 187 -24.59 12.76 -13.58
CA SER A 187 -25.58 12.98 -14.64
C SER A 187 -25.58 14.37 -15.25
N LEU A 188 -24.97 15.36 -14.60
CA LEU A 188 -24.82 16.73 -15.15
C LEU A 188 -23.90 16.76 -16.37
N ASP A 189 -22.95 15.85 -16.50
CA ASP A 189 -22.10 15.67 -17.67
C ASP A 189 -21.70 14.20 -17.83
N PRO A 190 -22.51 13.38 -18.51
CA PRO A 190 -22.28 11.96 -18.65
C PRO A 190 -21.00 11.56 -19.42
N VAL A 191 -20.38 12.51 -20.13
CA VAL A 191 -19.08 12.26 -20.81
C VAL A 191 -17.94 12.10 -19.81
N LEU A 192 -18.10 12.63 -18.60
CA LEU A 192 -17.11 12.57 -17.54
C LEU A 192 -17.31 11.28 -16.71
N ASP A 193 -16.72 10.20 -17.18
CA ASP A 193 -16.87 8.84 -16.65
C ASP A 193 -16.02 8.55 -15.40
N ALA A 194 -15.13 9.50 -15.03
CA ALA A 194 -14.19 9.41 -13.92
C ALA A 194 -13.13 8.29 -14.04
N GLY A 195 -13.03 7.65 -15.18
CA GLY A 195 -12.00 6.66 -15.46
C GLY A 195 -12.09 5.39 -14.61
N ASP A 196 -10.95 4.91 -14.10
CA ASP A 196 -10.87 3.64 -13.38
C ASP A 196 -10.02 3.72 -12.08
N CYS A 197 -9.86 2.56 -11.41
CA CYS A 197 -9.19 2.46 -10.10
C CYS A 197 -7.72 2.02 -10.17
N ARG A 198 -7.09 2.03 -11.36
CA ARG A 198 -5.66 1.67 -11.52
C ARG A 198 -4.73 2.70 -10.87
N TYR A 199 -3.45 2.35 -10.72
CA TYR A 199 -2.39 3.21 -10.19
C TYR A 199 -2.65 3.68 -8.74
N THR A 200 -3.20 2.78 -7.91
CA THR A 200 -3.51 3.08 -6.51
C THR A 200 -2.51 2.51 -5.51
N ILE A 201 -1.44 1.87 -6.00
CA ILE A 201 -0.35 1.38 -5.13
C ILE A 201 0.35 2.56 -4.45
N PHE A 202 0.53 2.48 -3.14
CA PHE A 202 1.20 3.52 -2.36
C PHE A 202 2.74 3.39 -2.42
N SER A 203 3.45 4.50 -2.27
CA SER A 203 4.85 4.52 -1.88
C SER A 203 4.96 4.30 -0.35
N PRO A 204 5.89 3.47 0.19
CA PRO A 204 7.01 2.84 -0.52
C PRO A 204 6.72 1.44 -1.10
N SER A 205 5.48 0.93 -1.04
CA SER A 205 5.13 -0.41 -1.58
C SER A 205 5.38 -0.52 -3.08
N SER A 206 5.33 0.62 -3.79
CA SER A 206 5.66 0.73 -5.21
C SER A 206 7.15 0.56 -5.52
N SER A 207 8.05 0.57 -4.51
CA SER A 207 9.48 0.30 -4.72
C SER A 207 9.71 -1.09 -5.34
N PRO A 208 10.70 -1.24 -6.26
CA PRO A 208 11.03 -2.54 -6.83
C PRO A 208 11.50 -3.56 -5.78
N ASP A 209 12.17 -3.10 -4.73
CA ASP A 209 12.82 -3.95 -3.73
C ASP A 209 11.96 -4.24 -2.49
N VAL A 210 10.84 -3.51 -2.32
CA VAL A 210 9.90 -3.70 -1.21
C VAL A 210 8.80 -4.68 -1.63
N ILE A 211 8.51 -5.66 -0.78
CA ILE A 211 7.41 -6.60 -1.01
C ILE A 211 6.08 -5.90 -0.74
N CYS A 212 5.29 -5.73 -1.78
CA CYS A 212 3.98 -5.08 -1.75
C CYS A 212 2.87 -6.09 -1.49
N VAL A 213 2.07 -5.85 -0.45
CA VAL A 213 1.03 -6.79 -0.03
C VAL A 213 -0.36 -6.21 -0.21
N GLY A 214 -1.16 -6.87 -1.06
CA GLY A 214 -2.60 -6.61 -1.22
C GLY A 214 -3.45 -7.41 -0.22
N SER A 215 -4.74 -7.09 -0.20
CA SER A 215 -5.70 -7.68 0.74
C SER A 215 -6.71 -8.60 0.06
N THR A 216 -6.92 -9.78 0.65
CA THR A 216 -8.04 -10.68 0.33
C THR A 216 -9.03 -10.76 1.48
N SER A 217 -10.28 -11.09 1.15
CA SER A 217 -11.32 -11.37 2.13
C SER A 217 -11.04 -12.71 2.81
N TYR A 218 -10.95 -12.71 4.14
CA TYR A 218 -10.79 -13.91 4.96
C TYR A 218 -12.04 -14.18 5.77
N ARG A 219 -12.61 -13.14 6.39
CA ARG A 219 -13.78 -13.22 7.24
C ARG A 219 -14.76 -12.13 6.82
N THR A 220 -16.00 -12.53 6.53
CA THR A 220 -17.07 -11.60 6.12
C THR A 220 -17.95 -11.16 7.29
N GLN A 221 -17.84 -11.83 8.44
CA GLN A 221 -18.63 -11.52 9.63
C GLN A 221 -17.90 -11.90 10.91
N PHE A 222 -18.27 -11.25 12.01
CA PHE A 222 -17.88 -11.63 13.37
C PHE A 222 -18.95 -11.21 14.38
N VAL A 223 -18.86 -11.71 15.61
CA VAL A 223 -19.68 -11.24 16.73
C VAL A 223 -18.82 -10.36 17.61
N ASN A 224 -19.29 -9.15 17.91
CA ASN A 224 -18.55 -8.23 18.78
C ASN A 224 -18.78 -8.59 20.27
N TYR A 225 -18.05 -7.90 21.16
CA TYR A 225 -18.12 -8.16 22.61
C TYR A 225 -19.49 -7.82 23.22
N LEU A 226 -20.34 -7.05 22.53
CA LEU A 226 -21.74 -6.78 22.92
C LEU A 226 -22.71 -7.86 22.46
N GLY A 227 -22.23 -8.93 21.80
CA GLY A 227 -23.07 -9.99 21.25
C GLY A 227 -23.71 -9.63 19.89
N GLU A 228 -23.36 -8.49 19.31
CA GLU A 228 -23.91 -8.06 18.02
C GLU A 228 -23.16 -8.70 16.86
N LYS A 229 -23.91 -9.27 15.91
CA LYS A 229 -23.36 -9.77 14.65
C LYS A 229 -23.02 -8.59 13.74
N LYS A 230 -21.75 -8.49 13.36
CA LYS A 230 -21.27 -7.53 12.36
C LYS A 230 -21.01 -8.27 11.05
N VAL A 231 -21.63 -7.79 9.99
CA VAL A 231 -21.48 -8.34 8.63
C VAL A 231 -20.88 -7.26 7.76
N TYR A 232 -19.79 -7.60 7.08
CA TYR A 232 -19.14 -6.75 6.09
C TYR A 232 -19.17 -7.50 4.77
N ASP A 233 -20.02 -7.07 3.87
CA ASP A 233 -20.15 -7.66 2.54
C ASP A 233 -18.99 -7.19 1.64
N SER A 234 -17.82 -7.80 1.85
CA SER A 234 -16.60 -7.47 1.12
C SER A 234 -16.20 -8.61 0.17
N GLY A 235 -17.16 -9.42 -0.24
CA GLY A 235 -16.93 -10.55 -1.14
C GLY A 235 -16.62 -11.87 -0.42
N GLN A 236 -16.30 -12.88 -1.21
CA GLN A 236 -16.07 -14.24 -0.76
C GLN A 236 -14.63 -14.44 -0.23
N LYS A 237 -14.45 -15.53 0.53
CA LYS A 237 -13.13 -15.94 1.01
C LYS A 237 -12.16 -16.12 -0.17
N GLY A 238 -10.98 -15.47 -0.07
CA GLY A 238 -9.93 -15.52 -1.10
C GLY A 238 -10.06 -14.48 -2.20
N ILE A 239 -11.22 -13.82 -2.37
CA ILE A 239 -11.38 -12.72 -3.33
C ILE A 239 -10.67 -11.47 -2.83
N ARG A 240 -10.10 -10.69 -3.73
CA ARG A 240 -9.50 -9.39 -3.45
C ARG A 240 -10.50 -8.51 -2.69
N SER A 241 -10.07 -7.94 -1.57
CA SER A 241 -10.87 -6.95 -0.85
C SER A 241 -11.10 -5.73 -1.75
N PRO A 242 -12.32 -5.17 -1.84
CA PRO A 242 -12.60 -4.05 -2.75
C PRO A 242 -11.66 -2.86 -2.57
N PHE A 243 -11.26 -2.56 -1.32
CA PHE A 243 -10.36 -1.47 -1.00
C PHE A 243 -8.90 -1.74 -1.38
N SER A 244 -8.50 -3.02 -1.60
CA SER A 244 -7.09 -3.34 -1.88
C SER A 244 -6.60 -2.59 -3.11
N ALA A 245 -5.56 -1.79 -2.95
CA ALA A 245 -4.95 -1.06 -4.04
C ALA A 245 -4.44 -2.00 -5.15
N MET A 246 -4.40 -1.49 -6.37
CA MET A 246 -3.99 -2.24 -7.56
C MET A 246 -3.01 -1.44 -8.41
N GLY A 247 -2.19 -2.17 -9.13
CA GLY A 247 -1.24 -1.61 -10.07
C GLY A 247 -1.86 -1.09 -11.38
N PRO A 248 -0.99 -0.84 -12.35
CA PRO A 248 0.47 -0.88 -12.23
C PRO A 248 1.03 0.27 -11.36
N THR A 249 2.34 0.27 -11.10
CA THR A 249 3.07 1.45 -10.58
C THR A 249 3.23 2.50 -11.68
N LEU A 250 3.64 3.74 -11.32
CA LEU A 250 3.80 4.83 -12.31
C LEU A 250 4.84 4.53 -13.39
N ASP A 251 5.80 3.63 -13.12
CA ASP A 251 6.79 3.11 -14.07
C ASP A 251 6.37 1.80 -14.75
N GLY A 252 5.11 1.38 -14.60
CA GLY A 252 4.50 0.26 -15.32
C GLY A 252 4.75 -1.13 -14.74
N ARG A 253 5.40 -1.26 -13.58
CA ARG A 253 5.61 -2.57 -12.94
C ARG A 253 4.34 -3.13 -12.34
N ILE A 254 4.22 -4.47 -12.36
CA ILE A 254 3.15 -5.19 -11.69
C ILE A 254 3.30 -5.07 -10.17
N LYS A 255 2.27 -4.60 -9.50
CA LYS A 255 2.05 -4.61 -8.06
C LYS A 255 0.55 -4.80 -7.79
N PRO A 256 0.13 -5.40 -6.64
CA PRO A 256 0.96 -5.91 -5.54
C PRO A 256 1.80 -7.11 -5.95
N ASP A 257 2.77 -7.51 -5.11
CA ASP A 257 3.54 -8.74 -5.33
C ASP A 257 2.78 -9.98 -4.87
N VAL A 258 2.09 -9.87 -3.75
CA VAL A 258 1.39 -11.00 -3.12
C VAL A 258 0.15 -10.52 -2.37
N MET A 259 -0.83 -11.41 -2.21
CA MET A 259 -2.03 -11.17 -1.42
C MET A 259 -1.98 -11.92 -0.10
N ALA A 260 -2.58 -11.33 0.92
CA ALA A 260 -2.81 -12.00 2.21
C ALA A 260 -4.17 -11.57 2.81
N PRO A 261 -4.73 -12.33 3.75
CA PRO A 261 -5.95 -11.94 4.44
C PRO A 261 -5.80 -10.57 5.11
N GLY A 262 -6.73 -9.65 4.83
CA GLY A 262 -6.74 -8.29 5.40
C GLY A 262 -8.12 -7.77 5.75
N GLN A 263 -9.18 -8.59 5.56
CA GLN A 263 -10.56 -8.24 5.88
C GLN A 263 -10.97 -8.86 7.22
N ASN A 264 -11.44 -8.03 8.16
CA ASN A 264 -11.90 -8.43 9.50
C ASN A 264 -10.86 -9.28 10.26
N ILE A 265 -9.61 -8.86 10.24
CA ILE A 265 -8.52 -9.52 10.97
C ILE A 265 -8.63 -9.16 12.44
N ILE A 266 -8.72 -10.20 13.29
CA ILE A 266 -8.79 -10.03 14.74
C ILE A 266 -7.38 -10.04 15.30
N SER A 267 -7.02 -8.96 15.98
CA SER A 267 -5.70 -8.78 16.60
C SER A 267 -5.80 -8.01 17.91
N SER A 268 -4.70 -7.99 18.66
CA SER A 268 -4.56 -7.19 19.89
C SER A 268 -4.72 -5.70 19.57
N TYR A 269 -5.27 -4.96 20.54
CA TYR A 269 -5.56 -3.56 20.38
C TYR A 269 -4.94 -2.74 21.55
N SER A 270 -4.55 -1.50 21.25
CA SER A 270 -3.86 -0.66 22.23
C SER A 270 -4.77 -0.30 23.42
N THR A 271 -4.36 -0.67 24.62
CA THR A 271 -5.07 -0.30 25.84
C THR A 271 -5.12 1.23 26.05
N PHE A 272 -4.11 1.96 25.62
CA PHE A 272 -4.12 3.44 25.67
C PHE A 272 -5.18 4.04 24.76
N PHE A 273 -5.42 3.45 23.60
CA PHE A 273 -6.47 3.88 22.68
C PHE A 273 -7.85 3.60 23.27
N ILE A 274 -8.08 2.39 23.80
CA ILE A 274 -9.37 1.96 24.37
C ILE A 274 -9.76 2.83 25.58
N ASN A 275 -8.80 3.11 26.44
CA ASN A 275 -9.05 3.88 27.67
C ASN A 275 -9.04 5.41 27.47
N ASN A 276 -8.86 5.90 26.23
CA ASN A 276 -8.94 7.32 25.94
C ASN A 276 -10.41 7.72 25.69
N PRO A 277 -10.99 8.62 26.53
CA PRO A 277 -12.38 9.04 26.39
C PRO A 277 -12.76 9.61 25.01
N LYS A 278 -11.78 10.15 24.28
CA LYS A 278 -12.00 10.68 22.91
C LYS A 278 -12.24 9.57 21.87
N ASN A 279 -11.87 8.33 22.17
CA ASN A 279 -11.91 7.20 21.23
C ASN A 279 -13.08 6.24 21.47
N VAL A 280 -13.88 6.46 22.51
CA VAL A 280 -14.91 5.54 23.03
C VAL A 280 -15.96 5.10 21.97
N ASN A 281 -16.15 5.85 20.91
CA ASN A 281 -17.22 5.58 19.94
C ASN A 281 -16.77 4.96 18.61
N ALA A 282 -15.50 5.00 18.26
CA ALA A 282 -15.08 4.65 16.89
C ALA A 282 -14.75 3.15 16.71
N SER A 283 -14.11 2.51 17.68
CA SER A 283 -13.61 1.15 17.55
C SER A 283 -14.34 0.12 18.40
N VAL A 284 -15.04 0.56 19.44
CA VAL A 284 -15.75 -0.32 20.41
C VAL A 284 -16.70 -1.31 19.71
N LYS A 285 -17.37 -0.89 18.62
CA LYS A 285 -18.27 -1.78 17.84
C LYS A 285 -17.55 -2.91 17.11
N SER A 286 -16.24 -2.76 16.88
CA SER A 286 -15.40 -3.76 16.22
C SER A 286 -14.60 -4.62 17.20
N ASP A 287 -14.66 -4.31 18.50
CA ASP A 287 -14.04 -5.14 19.53
C ASP A 287 -14.77 -6.49 19.65
N VAL A 288 -14.01 -7.56 19.59
CA VAL A 288 -14.53 -8.93 19.65
C VAL A 288 -14.61 -9.41 21.09
N ARG A 289 -13.62 -9.02 21.91
CA ARG A 289 -13.55 -9.40 23.32
C ARG A 289 -12.75 -8.36 24.09
N HIS A 290 -13.24 -8.04 25.32
CA HIS A 290 -12.50 -7.28 26.31
C HIS A 290 -11.99 -8.19 27.43
N PHE A 291 -10.90 -7.82 28.07
CA PHE A 291 -10.41 -8.43 29.31
C PHE A 291 -9.63 -7.40 30.13
N GLU A 292 -9.62 -7.60 31.45
CA GLU A 292 -8.92 -6.74 32.38
C GLU A 292 -7.59 -7.38 32.80
N TYR A 293 -6.53 -6.59 32.83
CA TYR A 293 -5.22 -6.98 33.34
C TYR A 293 -4.49 -5.78 33.94
N ASN A 294 -3.99 -5.91 35.17
CA ASN A 294 -3.30 -4.85 35.90
C ASN A 294 -4.04 -3.50 35.88
N GLY A 295 -5.35 -3.50 36.15
CA GLY A 295 -6.18 -2.31 36.19
C GLY A 295 -6.39 -1.59 34.88
N ARG A 296 -6.15 -2.26 33.75
CA ARG A 296 -6.37 -1.72 32.40
C ARG A 296 -7.24 -2.67 31.57
N THR A 297 -8.10 -2.08 30.74
CA THR A 297 -8.87 -2.82 29.74
C THR A 297 -8.04 -3.05 28.50
N TYR A 298 -8.02 -4.28 28.03
CA TYR A 298 -7.45 -4.73 26.76
C TYR A 298 -8.55 -5.28 25.88
N ALA A 299 -8.36 -5.22 24.56
CA ALA A 299 -9.31 -5.78 23.62
C ALA A 299 -8.63 -6.54 22.47
N TRP A 300 -9.40 -7.46 21.91
CA TRP A 300 -9.20 -8.02 20.58
C TRP A 300 -10.15 -7.30 19.64
N ASN A 301 -9.62 -6.62 18.61
CA ASN A 301 -10.40 -5.83 17.67
C ASN A 301 -10.33 -6.44 16.27
N ALA A 302 -11.46 -6.43 15.56
CA ALA A 302 -11.54 -6.81 14.16
C ALA A 302 -11.32 -5.56 13.28
N ASN A 303 -10.26 -5.57 12.47
CA ASN A 303 -9.93 -4.46 11.59
C ASN A 303 -9.73 -4.94 10.15
N ALA A 304 -9.78 -4.00 9.18
CA ALA A 304 -9.62 -4.29 7.77
C ALA A 304 -8.69 -3.27 7.11
N GLY A 305 -7.91 -3.75 6.15
CA GLY A 305 -6.94 -2.95 5.40
C GLY A 305 -5.77 -3.80 4.91
N THR A 306 -5.07 -3.32 3.90
CA THR A 306 -3.79 -3.91 3.49
C THR A 306 -2.73 -3.81 4.61
N SER A 307 -2.93 -2.88 5.56
CA SER A 307 -2.15 -2.77 6.79
C SER A 307 -2.27 -4.01 7.69
N MET A 308 -3.36 -4.78 7.58
CA MET A 308 -3.58 -6.06 8.28
C MET A 308 -3.06 -7.25 7.47
N SER A 309 -2.95 -7.12 6.15
CA SER A 309 -2.38 -8.16 5.26
C SER A 309 -0.86 -8.18 5.33
N ALA A 310 -0.21 -7.03 5.34
CA ALA A 310 1.25 -6.91 5.35
C ALA A 310 1.92 -7.70 6.49
N PRO A 311 1.46 -7.60 7.77
CA PRO A 311 2.06 -8.36 8.86
C PRO A 311 1.89 -9.89 8.75
N VAL A 312 0.90 -10.37 8.01
CA VAL A 312 0.76 -11.82 7.71
C VAL A 312 1.93 -12.28 6.84
N VAL A 313 2.25 -11.52 5.78
CA VAL A 313 3.39 -11.81 4.90
C VAL A 313 4.71 -11.61 5.66
N THR A 314 4.82 -10.56 6.47
CA THR A 314 6.00 -10.30 7.31
C THR A 314 6.28 -11.46 8.25
N GLY A 315 5.25 -12.00 8.92
CA GLY A 315 5.37 -13.17 9.78
C GLY A 315 5.76 -14.44 9.02
N ALA A 316 5.22 -14.65 7.81
CA ALA A 316 5.61 -15.74 6.94
C ALA A 316 7.10 -15.67 6.55
N ILE A 317 7.56 -14.49 6.13
CA ILE A 317 8.96 -14.28 5.75
C ILE A 317 9.88 -14.42 6.96
N ALA A 318 9.46 -14.00 8.17
CA ALA A 318 10.23 -14.24 9.38
C ALA A 318 10.47 -15.74 9.64
N LEU A 319 9.45 -16.58 9.44
CA LEU A 319 9.59 -18.03 9.52
C LEU A 319 10.52 -18.60 8.42
N TRP A 320 10.44 -18.04 7.21
CA TRP A 320 11.31 -18.44 6.10
C TRP A 320 12.76 -18.03 6.34
N LEU A 321 13.01 -16.83 6.89
CA LEU A 321 14.34 -16.35 7.28
C LEU A 321 14.93 -17.17 8.44
N GLN A 322 14.10 -17.74 9.32
CA GLN A 322 14.56 -18.68 10.33
C GLN A 322 15.11 -19.97 9.68
N ALA A 323 14.49 -20.41 8.59
CA ALA A 323 14.95 -21.59 7.84
C ALA A 323 16.16 -21.27 6.93
N ASP A 324 16.15 -20.12 6.27
CA ASP A 324 17.26 -19.62 5.44
C ASP A 324 17.49 -18.12 5.72
N PRO A 325 18.49 -17.75 6.53
CA PRO A 325 18.75 -16.36 6.91
C PRO A 325 19.34 -15.49 5.79
N THR A 326 19.53 -16.04 4.59
CA THR A 326 20.13 -15.33 3.45
C THR A 326 19.12 -14.94 2.37
N LEU A 327 17.84 -15.30 2.54
CA LEU A 327 16.79 -14.95 1.58
C LEU A 327 16.77 -13.45 1.26
N THR A 328 16.59 -13.16 -0.01
CA THR A 328 16.42 -11.80 -0.55
C THR A 328 14.94 -11.55 -0.91
N PRO A 329 14.51 -10.29 -1.16
CA PRO A 329 13.19 -10.02 -1.74
C PRO A 329 12.96 -10.79 -3.06
N ALA A 330 13.96 -10.91 -3.93
CA ALA A 330 13.86 -11.64 -5.18
C ALA A 330 13.57 -13.13 -4.94
N ASP A 331 14.23 -13.77 -3.95
CA ASP A 331 13.94 -15.15 -3.56
C ASP A 331 12.49 -15.29 -3.07
N CYS A 332 11.99 -14.31 -2.32
CA CYS A 332 10.59 -14.31 -1.87
C CYS A 332 9.62 -14.25 -3.07
N LEU A 333 9.88 -13.41 -4.08
CA LEU A 333 9.06 -13.34 -5.29
C LEU A 333 9.04 -14.68 -6.04
N GLU A 334 10.20 -15.36 -6.15
CA GLU A 334 10.25 -16.69 -6.76
C GLU A 334 9.50 -17.75 -5.94
N ILE A 335 9.53 -17.65 -4.61
CA ILE A 335 8.75 -18.53 -3.73
C ILE A 335 7.26 -18.27 -3.94
N PHE A 336 6.82 -17.01 -3.99
CA PHE A 336 5.44 -16.65 -4.29
C PHE A 336 4.99 -17.22 -5.64
N ALA A 337 5.81 -17.05 -6.69
CA ALA A 337 5.50 -17.58 -8.03
C ALA A 337 5.24 -19.08 -8.06
N LYS A 338 5.88 -19.83 -7.18
CA LYS A 338 5.76 -21.30 -7.10
C LYS A 338 4.68 -21.81 -6.15
N THR A 339 4.32 -21.00 -5.14
CA THR A 339 3.57 -21.52 -3.98
C THR A 339 2.26 -20.81 -3.68
N CYS A 340 2.03 -19.60 -4.24
CA CYS A 340 0.79 -18.89 -4.02
C CYS A 340 -0.42 -19.61 -4.63
N SER A 341 -1.55 -19.49 -3.95
CA SER A 341 -2.83 -19.99 -4.44
C SER A 341 -3.51 -18.99 -5.36
N HIS A 342 -4.10 -19.48 -6.44
CA HIS A 342 -4.81 -18.68 -7.43
C HIS A 342 -6.33 -18.86 -7.25
N TYR A 343 -6.99 -17.90 -6.61
CA TYR A 343 -8.44 -17.99 -6.39
C TYR A 343 -9.26 -17.62 -7.63
N ASP A 344 -8.79 -16.65 -8.41
CA ASP A 344 -9.40 -16.31 -9.70
C ASP A 344 -8.66 -17.01 -10.83
N THR A 345 -9.20 -18.15 -11.24
CA THR A 345 -8.59 -18.98 -12.29
C THR A 345 -8.81 -18.42 -13.70
N SER A 346 -9.59 -17.34 -13.86
CA SER A 346 -9.76 -16.65 -15.14
C SER A 346 -8.60 -15.70 -15.47
N LEU A 347 -7.78 -15.37 -14.46
CA LEU A 347 -6.64 -14.47 -14.60
C LEU A 347 -5.33 -15.22 -14.80
N SER A 348 -4.41 -14.62 -15.54
CA SER A 348 -3.00 -15.01 -15.55
C SER A 348 -2.27 -14.37 -14.38
N TYR A 349 -1.24 -15.03 -13.86
CA TYR A 349 -0.43 -14.56 -12.74
C TYR A 349 1.05 -14.45 -13.17
N PRO A 350 1.82 -13.42 -12.69
CA PRO A 350 1.34 -12.32 -11.83
C PRO A 350 0.50 -11.31 -12.60
N ASN A 351 -0.36 -10.55 -11.87
CA ASN A 351 -1.16 -9.47 -12.44
C ASN A 351 -1.36 -8.30 -11.45
N ASN A 352 -1.85 -7.17 -11.95
CA ASN A 352 -2.01 -5.93 -11.16
C ASN A 352 -3.11 -5.98 -10.08
N LEU A 353 -3.89 -7.04 -9.99
CA LEU A 353 -4.95 -7.21 -8.98
C LEU A 353 -4.50 -8.09 -7.81
N TYR A 354 -3.74 -9.15 -8.11
CA TYR A 354 -3.39 -10.21 -7.16
C TYR A 354 -1.89 -10.47 -7.03
N GLY A 355 -1.03 -9.83 -7.83
CA GLY A 355 0.37 -10.21 -7.91
C GLY A 355 0.53 -11.69 -8.29
N TYR A 356 1.35 -12.41 -7.53
CA TYR A 356 1.52 -13.87 -7.67
C TYR A 356 0.37 -14.68 -7.06
N GLY A 357 -0.61 -14.05 -6.39
CA GLY A 357 -1.75 -14.72 -5.76
C GLY A 357 -1.72 -14.66 -4.23
N GLN A 358 -2.57 -15.48 -3.60
CA GLN A 358 -2.69 -15.59 -2.14
C GLN A 358 -1.51 -16.37 -1.57
N ILE A 359 -0.83 -15.81 -0.57
CA ILE A 359 0.29 -16.49 0.11
C ILE A 359 -0.15 -17.84 0.73
N ASP A 360 0.66 -18.87 0.49
CA ASP A 360 0.64 -20.14 1.24
C ASP A 360 1.92 -20.22 2.07
N VAL A 361 1.80 -19.90 3.35
CA VAL A 361 2.93 -19.81 4.29
C VAL A 361 3.65 -21.16 4.42
N ALA A 362 2.88 -22.27 4.48
CA ALA A 362 3.42 -23.60 4.66
C ALA A 362 4.08 -24.13 3.38
N ALA A 363 3.48 -23.91 2.21
CA ALA A 363 4.08 -24.27 0.93
C ALA A 363 5.37 -23.47 0.69
N GLY A 364 5.37 -22.17 1.03
CA GLY A 364 6.57 -21.33 0.95
C GLY A 364 7.69 -21.84 1.84
N LEU A 365 7.40 -22.19 3.10
CA LEU A 365 8.40 -22.78 3.99
C LEU A 365 8.97 -24.10 3.45
N ARG A 366 8.12 -24.97 2.91
CA ARG A 366 8.58 -26.21 2.25
C ARG A 366 9.50 -25.92 1.07
N GLU A 367 9.20 -24.91 0.27
CA GLU A 367 10.05 -24.50 -0.87
C GLU A 367 11.41 -23.95 -0.40
N VAL A 368 11.44 -23.15 0.67
CA VAL A 368 12.71 -22.68 1.29
C VAL A 368 13.56 -23.86 1.75
N LEU A 369 12.97 -24.80 2.49
CA LEU A 369 13.68 -25.99 2.97
C LEU A 369 14.17 -26.89 1.81
N ARG A 370 13.38 -27.01 0.74
CA ARG A 370 13.76 -27.74 -0.47
C ARG A 370 14.95 -27.08 -1.18
N ARG A 371 14.93 -25.74 -1.34
CA ARG A 371 16.06 -24.98 -1.94
C ARG A 371 17.33 -25.18 -1.13
N LYS A 372 17.24 -25.10 0.18
CA LYS A 372 18.38 -25.32 1.09
C LYS A 372 18.93 -26.74 0.98
N ALA A 373 18.08 -27.77 0.93
CA ALA A 373 18.50 -29.15 0.75
C ALA A 373 19.21 -29.36 -0.59
N LEU A 374 18.73 -28.78 -1.69
CA LEU A 374 19.38 -28.85 -3.00
C LEU A 374 20.70 -28.09 -3.03
N GLY A 375 20.81 -26.97 -2.34
CA GLY A 375 22.07 -26.20 -2.20
C GLY A 375 23.14 -27.02 -1.45
N ILE A 376 22.77 -27.75 -0.42
CA ILE A 376 23.68 -28.67 0.30
C ILE A 376 24.14 -29.81 -0.62
N ASN A 377 23.26 -30.36 -1.46
CA ASN A 377 23.58 -31.42 -2.41
C ASN A 377 24.48 -30.95 -3.56
N THR A 378 24.43 -29.67 -3.94
CA THR A 378 25.30 -29.07 -4.99
C THR A 378 26.67 -28.68 -4.44
N ILE A 379 26.79 -28.38 -3.14
CA ILE A 379 28.02 -28.00 -2.45
C ILE A 379 28.72 -29.24 -1.82
N GLY A 380 28.14 -30.40 -2.00
CA GLY A 380 28.51 -31.64 -1.34
C GLY A 380 29.90 -32.20 -1.67
N GLN A 381 30.96 -31.39 -1.68
CA GLN A 381 32.38 -31.79 -1.57
C GLN A 381 33.29 -30.76 -0.89
N LYS A 382 32.78 -29.68 -0.31
CA LYS A 382 33.60 -28.94 0.66
C LYS A 382 33.15 -29.29 2.08
N LYS A 383 33.97 -30.05 2.79
CA LYS A 383 33.90 -30.16 4.25
C LYS A 383 33.94 -28.71 4.80
N VAL A 384 32.77 -28.16 5.07
CA VAL A 384 32.66 -27.02 5.95
C VAL A 384 33.02 -27.53 7.32
N SER A 385 34.12 -27.08 7.87
CA SER A 385 34.42 -27.27 9.28
C SER A 385 33.16 -26.78 10.03
N GLU A 386 32.50 -27.68 10.75
CA GLU A 386 31.44 -27.32 11.68
C GLU A 386 32.05 -26.35 12.70
N GLN A 387 31.89 -25.08 12.45
CA GLN A 387 32.14 -24.06 13.47
C GLN A 387 31.01 -24.22 14.47
N TYR A 388 31.24 -25.02 15.49
CA TYR A 388 30.27 -25.20 16.57
C TYR A 388 30.02 -23.86 17.22
N ASP A 389 28.80 -23.35 17.08
CA ASP A 389 28.32 -22.18 17.77
C ASP A 389 28.07 -22.57 19.26
N ASN A 390 29.02 -22.27 20.10
CA ASN A 390 28.94 -22.58 21.54
C ASN A 390 27.92 -21.71 22.30
N ARG A 391 27.15 -20.86 21.61
CA ARG A 391 26.15 -20.03 22.26
C ARG A 391 25.03 -20.85 22.90
N ILE A 392 24.70 -20.49 24.11
CA ILE A 392 23.66 -21.17 24.90
C ILE A 392 22.48 -20.22 25.10
N TYR A 393 21.29 -20.77 24.92
CA TYR A 393 20.04 -20.01 25.00
C TYR A 393 19.09 -20.68 26.01
N LEU A 394 18.23 -19.89 26.66
CA LEU A 394 17.05 -20.38 27.36
C LEU A 394 15.99 -20.87 26.35
N LEU A 395 14.96 -21.57 26.84
CA LEU A 395 13.84 -22.01 26.01
C LEU A 395 13.01 -20.83 25.40
N ASP A 396 13.10 -19.65 26.00
CA ASP A 396 12.47 -18.42 25.52
C ASP A 396 13.32 -17.66 24.48
N GLY A 397 14.48 -18.25 24.08
CA GLY A 397 15.38 -17.66 23.07
C GLY A 397 16.40 -16.66 23.62
N ARG A 398 16.40 -16.33 24.90
CA ARG A 398 17.41 -15.44 25.49
C ARG A 398 18.77 -16.09 25.53
N TYR A 399 19.78 -15.36 25.06
CA TYR A 399 21.18 -15.76 25.12
C TYR A 399 21.70 -15.68 26.57
N VAL A 400 22.41 -16.71 27.04
CA VAL A 400 22.94 -16.79 28.42
C VAL A 400 24.45 -17.00 28.49
N GLY A 401 25.14 -17.19 27.37
CA GLY A 401 26.59 -17.35 27.34
C GLY A 401 27.09 -18.40 26.36
N THR A 402 28.38 -18.65 26.39
CA THR A 402 29.05 -19.68 25.55
C THR A 402 29.60 -20.86 26.38
N SER A 403 29.56 -20.76 27.73
CA SER A 403 29.99 -21.81 28.66
C SER A 403 28.86 -22.20 29.59
N ASP A 404 28.70 -23.48 29.80
CA ASP A 404 27.72 -24.05 30.73
C ASP A 404 28.21 -24.15 32.18
N ALA A 405 29.48 -23.81 32.43
CA ALA A 405 30.10 -23.97 33.77
C ALA A 405 29.33 -23.29 34.90
N ASN A 406 28.83 -22.09 34.65
CA ASN A 406 28.15 -21.25 35.66
C ASN A 406 26.63 -21.12 35.46
N LEU A 407 26.03 -21.97 34.58
CA LEU A 407 24.58 -21.90 34.36
C LEU A 407 23.85 -22.53 35.59
N PRO A 408 22.73 -21.95 36.03
CA PRO A 408 21.81 -22.59 36.97
C PRO A 408 21.28 -23.94 36.44
N LYS A 409 20.76 -24.79 37.32
CA LYS A 409 20.04 -25.99 36.89
C LYS A 409 18.84 -25.58 36.04
N GLY A 410 18.72 -26.17 34.82
CA GLY A 410 17.66 -25.82 33.91
C GLY A 410 17.81 -26.52 32.55
N ILE A 411 16.87 -26.21 31.66
CA ILE A 411 16.89 -26.69 30.27
C ILE A 411 17.37 -25.56 29.37
N TYR A 412 18.35 -25.87 28.53
CA TYR A 412 19.00 -24.90 27.62
C TYR A 412 19.06 -25.45 26.20
N ILE A 413 19.36 -24.56 25.25
CA ILE A 413 19.56 -24.87 23.83
C ILE A 413 21.01 -24.51 23.47
N ARG A 414 21.77 -25.45 22.88
CA ARG A 414 23.07 -25.22 22.25
C ARG A 414 23.10 -25.97 20.93
N ASN A 415 23.54 -25.35 19.85
CA ASN A 415 23.58 -25.93 18.51
C ASN A 415 22.23 -26.53 18.07
N GLY A 416 21.11 -25.86 18.38
CA GLY A 416 19.78 -26.35 18.09
C GLY A 416 19.30 -27.56 18.89
N LYS A 417 20.10 -28.06 19.84
CA LYS A 417 19.76 -29.22 20.70
C LYS A 417 19.51 -28.79 22.13
N LYS A 418 18.48 -29.35 22.73
CA LYS A 418 18.19 -29.18 24.17
C LYS A 418 19.18 -29.96 25.00
N PHE A 419 19.66 -29.38 26.08
CA PHE A 419 20.42 -30.06 27.12
C PHE A 419 19.97 -29.62 28.51
N VAL A 420 20.22 -30.43 29.52
CA VAL A 420 19.90 -30.14 30.93
C VAL A 420 21.21 -29.90 31.66
N LYS A 421 21.22 -28.84 32.46
CA LYS A 421 22.31 -28.53 33.39
C LYS A 421 21.91 -28.93 34.79
#